data_1ee7381756a4a7ec5d8443d645d0f47b
#
_entry.id   1ee7381756a4a7ec5d8443d645d0f47b
#
_cell.length_a   1.000
_cell.length_b   1.000
_cell.length_c   1.000
_cell.angle_alpha   90.00
_cell.angle_beta   90.00
_cell.angle_gamma   90.00
#
_symmetry.space_group_name_H-M   'P 1'
#
loop_
_entity.id
_entity.type
_entity.pdbx_description
1 polymer ?
#
loop_
_entity_poly.entity_id
_entity_poly.type
_entity_poly.pdbx_seq_one_letter_code
_entity_poly.pdbx_strand_id
1 'polypeptide(L)'
;QTINDAFAEARKDIQTKTSLLEARRVCGSEKLYDTFSQAYHSYYISESPKDYIAARLDDQASRRAKYANTVFNQEPDIKNGVGGLRDYQNAVWMARVKLDVMTLDELAAQNYLRADDLVAFRRGYDFLLRVRNELHFLSPRPTDVMSLDMQPRIAQNLGYDETDMLARVERFMADYYRAAQHI
;
A
#
# COMPACT_ATOMS: atom_id res chain seq x y z
N GLN A 1 -15.89 -22.91 6.13
CA GLN A 1 -16.29 -21.53 6.52
C GLN A 1 -17.37 -21.05 5.57
N THR A 2 -18.39 -20.40 6.11
CA THR A 2 -19.45 -19.75 5.33
C THR A 2 -19.10 -18.27 5.14
N ILE A 3 -19.85 -17.58 4.26
CA ILE A 3 -19.76 -16.12 4.09
C ILE A 3 -20.01 -15.41 5.44
N ASN A 4 -21.00 -15.88 6.20
CA ASN A 4 -21.32 -15.31 7.51
C ASN A 4 -20.16 -15.47 8.52
N ASP A 5 -19.48 -16.60 8.51
CA ASP A 5 -18.32 -16.83 9.39
C ASP A 5 -17.18 -15.85 9.04
N ALA A 6 -16.92 -15.61 7.75
CA ALA A 6 -15.90 -14.67 7.30
C ALA A 6 -16.19 -13.24 7.79
N PHE A 7 -17.42 -12.77 7.69
CA PHE A 7 -17.82 -11.45 8.21
C PHE A 7 -17.86 -11.41 9.75
N ALA A 8 -18.20 -12.52 10.42
CA ALA A 8 -18.14 -12.58 11.87
C ALA A 8 -16.69 -12.42 12.40
N GLU A 9 -15.71 -13.03 11.72
CA GLU A 9 -14.30 -12.84 12.05
C GLU A 9 -13.82 -11.41 11.67
N ALA A 10 -14.26 -10.87 10.55
CA ALA A 10 -13.93 -9.51 10.14
C ALA A 10 -14.43 -8.43 11.12
N ARG A 11 -15.49 -8.70 11.89
CA ARG A 11 -15.95 -7.78 12.96
C ARG A 11 -15.02 -7.73 14.16
N LYS A 12 -14.21 -8.76 14.37
CA LYS A 12 -13.30 -8.87 15.52
C LYS A 12 -11.92 -8.29 15.26
N ASP A 13 -11.49 -8.28 14.00
CA ASP A 13 -10.14 -7.92 13.62
C ASP A 13 -10.09 -7.06 12.34
N ILE A 14 -9.44 -5.88 12.45
CA ILE A 14 -9.32 -4.92 11.35
C ILE A 14 -8.48 -5.47 10.18
N GLN A 15 -7.52 -6.37 10.44
CA GLN A 15 -6.70 -6.94 9.37
C GLN A 15 -7.51 -7.93 8.55
N THR A 16 -8.26 -8.81 9.22
CA THR A 16 -9.21 -9.71 8.56
C THR A 16 -10.27 -8.91 7.79
N LYS A 17 -10.81 -7.86 8.41
CA LYS A 17 -11.73 -6.94 7.76
C LYS A 17 -11.12 -6.35 6.48
N THR A 18 -9.89 -5.86 6.54
CA THR A 18 -9.20 -5.28 5.39
C THR A 18 -8.88 -6.31 4.30
N SER A 19 -8.52 -7.55 4.66
CA SER A 19 -8.19 -8.59 3.68
C SER A 19 -9.38 -8.95 2.79
N LEU A 20 -10.61 -8.87 3.31
CA LEU A 20 -11.82 -9.09 2.51
C LEU A 20 -12.03 -8.01 1.46
N LEU A 21 -11.50 -6.78 1.63
CA LEU A 21 -11.56 -5.74 0.61
C LEU A 21 -10.81 -6.12 -0.68
N GLU A 22 -9.79 -6.97 -0.57
CA GLU A 22 -8.97 -7.41 -1.69
C GLU A 22 -9.39 -8.80 -2.21
N ALA A 23 -10.51 -9.32 -1.74
CA ALA A 23 -11.02 -10.61 -2.17
C ALA A 23 -11.32 -10.61 -3.67
N ARG A 24 -10.85 -11.66 -4.36
CA ARG A 24 -11.09 -11.87 -5.79
C ARG A 24 -11.36 -13.34 -6.07
N ARG A 25 -12.21 -13.61 -7.05
CA ARG A 25 -12.42 -14.97 -7.53
C ARG A 25 -11.22 -15.42 -8.37
N VAL A 26 -10.57 -16.48 -7.94
CA VAL A 26 -9.52 -17.15 -8.71
C VAL A 26 -10.11 -18.34 -9.49
N CYS A 27 -10.97 -19.13 -8.82
CA CYS A 27 -11.69 -20.26 -9.41
C CYS A 27 -12.94 -20.57 -8.56
N GLY A 28 -13.75 -21.53 -8.97
CA GLY A 28 -14.94 -21.97 -8.24
C GLY A 28 -16.24 -21.30 -8.70
N SER A 29 -17.29 -21.43 -7.89
CA SER A 29 -18.65 -20.98 -8.23
C SER A 29 -18.76 -19.47 -8.35
N GLU A 30 -19.17 -18.99 -9.51
CA GLU A 30 -19.49 -17.57 -9.75
C GLU A 30 -20.65 -17.11 -8.87
N LYS A 31 -21.73 -17.91 -8.77
CA LYS A 31 -22.87 -17.61 -7.92
C LYS A 31 -22.49 -17.40 -6.45
N LEU A 32 -21.52 -18.19 -5.93
CA LEU A 32 -21.06 -18.02 -4.55
C LEU A 32 -20.28 -16.71 -4.41
N TYR A 33 -19.45 -16.36 -5.38
CA TYR A 33 -18.73 -15.10 -5.38
C TYR A 33 -19.66 -13.89 -5.49
N ASP A 34 -20.70 -13.96 -6.31
CA ASP A 34 -21.71 -12.90 -6.43
C ASP A 34 -22.48 -12.71 -5.11
N THR A 35 -22.83 -13.81 -4.45
CA THR A 35 -23.45 -13.76 -3.12
C THR A 35 -22.52 -13.11 -2.09
N PHE A 36 -21.23 -13.44 -2.11
CA PHE A 36 -20.22 -12.80 -1.28
C PHE A 36 -20.09 -11.31 -1.60
N SER A 37 -20.04 -10.93 -2.87
CA SER A 37 -19.88 -9.52 -3.30
C SER A 37 -21.06 -8.65 -2.86
N GLN A 38 -22.28 -9.18 -2.93
CA GLN A 38 -23.48 -8.47 -2.45
C GLN A 38 -23.44 -8.28 -0.92
N ALA A 39 -23.12 -9.35 -0.17
CA ALA A 39 -22.97 -9.28 1.28
C ALA A 39 -21.83 -8.34 1.69
N TYR A 40 -20.73 -8.35 0.96
CA TYR A 40 -19.59 -7.45 1.12
C TYR A 40 -19.99 -5.97 0.96
N HIS A 41 -20.68 -5.63 -0.12
CA HIS A 41 -21.13 -4.27 -0.37
C HIS A 41 -22.00 -3.75 0.80
N SER A 42 -22.97 -4.54 1.24
CA SER A 42 -23.80 -4.19 2.38
C SER A 42 -22.95 -3.97 3.66
N TYR A 43 -22.02 -4.88 3.93
CA TYR A 43 -21.22 -4.86 5.15
C TYR A 43 -20.27 -3.64 5.23
N TYR A 44 -19.59 -3.28 4.13
CA TYR A 44 -18.59 -2.21 4.15
C TYR A 44 -19.17 -0.84 3.84
N ILE A 45 -20.08 -0.77 2.89
CA ILE A 45 -20.56 0.51 2.35
C ILE A 45 -21.76 1.02 3.13
N SER A 46 -22.65 0.11 3.55
CA SER A 46 -23.91 0.51 4.20
C SER A 46 -23.85 0.49 5.74
N GLU A 47 -23.12 -0.46 6.35
CA GLU A 47 -23.21 -0.66 7.82
C GLU A 47 -22.17 0.13 8.62
N SER A 48 -20.89 0.18 8.22
CA SER A 48 -19.84 0.74 9.08
C SER A 48 -18.66 1.44 8.39
N PRO A 49 -18.88 2.29 7.37
CA PRO A 49 -17.76 2.93 6.68
C PRO A 49 -16.95 3.87 7.58
N LYS A 50 -17.60 4.59 8.49
CA LYS A 50 -16.95 5.55 9.38
C LYS A 50 -16.02 4.88 10.38
N ASP A 51 -16.46 3.78 11.00
CA ASP A 51 -15.66 3.06 11.99
C ASP A 51 -14.43 2.41 11.36
N TYR A 52 -14.58 1.87 10.15
CA TYR A 52 -13.47 1.33 9.40
C TYR A 52 -12.43 2.39 9.06
N ILE A 53 -12.86 3.55 8.55
CA ILE A 53 -11.97 4.65 8.21
C ILE A 53 -11.25 5.19 9.45
N ALA A 54 -11.97 5.38 10.57
CA ALA A 54 -11.36 5.81 11.83
C ALA A 54 -10.27 4.83 12.29
N ALA A 55 -10.55 3.54 12.30
CA ALA A 55 -9.59 2.51 12.67
C ALA A 55 -8.36 2.48 11.74
N ARG A 56 -8.54 2.73 10.45
CA ARG A 56 -7.43 2.81 9.48
C ARG A 56 -6.56 4.06 9.69
N LEU A 57 -7.18 5.20 10.03
CA LEU A 57 -6.46 6.43 10.34
C LEU A 57 -5.66 6.30 11.65
N ASP A 58 -6.22 5.67 12.67
CA ASP A 58 -5.52 5.40 13.95
C ASP A 58 -4.33 4.46 13.75
N ASP A 59 -4.50 3.38 12.96
CA ASP A 59 -3.40 2.49 12.59
C ASP A 59 -2.30 3.26 11.83
N GLN A 60 -2.67 4.11 10.88
CA GLN A 60 -1.72 4.93 10.13
C GLN A 60 -0.96 5.90 11.04
N ALA A 61 -1.65 6.61 11.92
CA ALA A 61 -1.03 7.55 12.85
C ALA A 61 -0.05 6.82 13.79
N SER A 62 -0.47 5.71 14.37
CA SER A 62 0.36 4.87 15.26
C SER A 62 1.59 4.32 14.55
N ARG A 63 1.45 3.93 13.29
CA ARG A 63 2.55 3.43 12.46
C ARG A 63 3.52 4.55 12.10
N ARG A 64 3.04 5.70 11.59
CA ARG A 64 3.88 6.84 11.21
C ARG A 64 4.67 7.41 12.40
N ALA A 65 4.10 7.41 13.61
CA ALA A 65 4.79 7.85 14.83
C ALA A 65 6.08 7.05 15.11
N LYS A 66 6.12 5.75 14.75
CA LYS A 66 7.31 4.90 14.89
C LYS A 66 8.47 5.33 13.98
N TYR A 67 8.18 6.08 12.92
CA TYR A 67 9.14 6.56 11.92
C TYR A 67 9.30 8.09 11.97
N ALA A 68 9.14 8.68 13.15
CA ALA A 68 9.29 10.12 13.40
C ALA A 68 8.42 11.02 12.48
N ASN A 69 7.35 10.48 11.89
CA ASN A 69 6.47 11.17 10.93
C ASN A 69 7.21 11.78 9.72
N THR A 70 8.32 11.20 9.29
CA THR A 70 9.11 11.69 8.16
C THR A 70 9.35 10.61 7.11
N VAL A 71 9.39 11.02 5.85
CA VAL A 71 9.83 10.17 4.73
C VAL A 71 11.37 10.09 4.65
N PHE A 72 12.08 11.07 5.23
CA PHE A 72 13.53 11.20 5.14
C PHE A 72 14.26 10.36 6.20
N ASN A 73 14.05 9.06 6.16
CA ASN A 73 14.77 8.11 6.99
C ASN A 73 15.94 7.53 6.19
N GLN A 74 17.14 7.46 6.80
CA GLN A 74 18.32 6.91 6.14
C GLN A 74 18.19 5.42 5.83
N GLU A 75 17.53 4.68 6.71
CA GLU A 75 17.21 3.26 6.53
C GLU A 75 15.67 3.08 6.54
N PRO A 76 14.98 3.45 5.45
CA PRO A 76 13.52 3.45 5.45
C PRO A 76 12.94 2.04 5.42
N ASP A 77 11.83 1.85 6.16
CA ASP A 77 10.95 0.70 5.97
C ASP A 77 10.04 0.98 4.75
N ILE A 78 10.31 0.29 3.65
CA ILE A 78 9.63 0.50 2.36
C ILE A 78 8.13 0.22 2.44
N LYS A 79 7.73 -0.67 3.34
CA LYS A 79 6.33 -1.07 3.51
C LYS A 79 5.59 -0.21 4.52
N ASN A 80 6.16 -0.05 5.72
CA ASN A 80 5.46 0.53 6.86
C ASN A 80 5.89 1.98 7.18
N GLY A 81 7.01 2.43 6.62
CA GLY A 81 7.49 3.80 6.76
C GLY A 81 6.50 4.83 6.21
N VAL A 82 6.73 6.10 6.54
CA VAL A 82 5.92 7.22 6.02
C VAL A 82 6.08 7.30 4.49
N GLY A 83 4.98 7.39 3.77
CA GLY A 83 4.98 7.32 2.31
C GLY A 83 5.32 5.93 1.73
N GLY A 84 5.31 4.88 2.56
CA GLY A 84 5.56 3.51 2.13
C GLY A 84 4.33 2.83 1.52
N LEU A 85 4.51 1.57 1.08
CA LEU A 85 3.47 0.80 0.41
C LEU A 85 2.17 0.67 1.22
N ARG A 86 2.26 0.68 2.56
CA ARG A 86 1.10 0.61 3.43
C ARG A 86 0.27 1.91 3.41
N ASP A 87 0.89 3.05 3.19
CA ASP A 87 0.17 4.33 3.07
C ASP A 87 -0.62 4.37 1.78
N TYR A 88 -0.04 3.91 0.66
CA TYR A 88 -0.76 3.70 -0.58
C TYR A 88 -1.97 2.78 -0.41
N GLN A 89 -1.76 1.60 0.17
CA GLN A 89 -2.82 0.63 0.41
C GLN A 89 -3.93 1.21 1.29
N ASN A 90 -3.57 1.93 2.36
CA ASN A 90 -4.55 2.60 3.22
C ASN A 90 -5.43 3.59 2.46
N ALA A 91 -4.83 4.43 1.60
CA ALA A 91 -5.58 5.37 0.79
C ALA A 91 -6.59 4.65 -0.12
N VAL A 92 -6.16 3.57 -0.80
CA VAL A 92 -7.03 2.76 -1.66
C VAL A 92 -8.16 2.10 -0.87
N TRP A 93 -7.85 1.48 0.29
CA TRP A 93 -8.87 0.82 1.10
C TRP A 93 -9.92 1.79 1.65
N MET A 94 -9.47 2.96 2.13
CA MET A 94 -10.39 3.98 2.62
C MET A 94 -11.26 4.55 1.49
N ALA A 95 -10.69 4.75 0.30
CA ALA A 95 -11.43 5.21 -0.87
C ALA A 95 -12.51 4.20 -1.29
N ARG A 96 -12.17 2.91 -1.32
CA ARG A 96 -13.13 1.83 -1.59
C ARG A 96 -14.32 1.89 -0.65
N VAL A 97 -14.07 2.00 0.65
CA VAL A 97 -15.14 1.99 1.65
C VAL A 97 -15.93 3.30 1.69
N LYS A 98 -15.28 4.44 1.45
CA LYS A 98 -15.93 5.76 1.52
C LYS A 98 -16.71 6.14 0.28
N LEU A 99 -16.17 5.78 -0.89
CA LEU A 99 -16.62 6.28 -2.20
C LEU A 99 -17.17 5.17 -3.10
N ASP A 100 -17.17 3.94 -2.61
CA ASP A 100 -17.60 2.74 -3.37
C ASP A 100 -16.90 2.61 -4.73
N VAL A 101 -15.59 2.89 -4.75
CA VAL A 101 -14.76 2.79 -5.95
C VAL A 101 -13.87 1.56 -5.91
N MET A 102 -13.72 0.88 -7.04
CA MET A 102 -12.90 -0.33 -7.11
C MET A 102 -11.48 -0.03 -7.59
N THR A 103 -11.28 1.09 -8.28
CA THR A 103 -10.02 1.45 -8.91
C THR A 103 -9.66 2.92 -8.67
N LEU A 104 -8.38 3.23 -8.78
CA LEU A 104 -7.91 4.62 -8.73
C LEU A 104 -8.38 5.43 -9.97
N ASP A 105 -8.64 4.77 -11.10
CA ASP A 105 -9.17 5.44 -12.29
C ASP A 105 -10.59 5.96 -12.05
N GLU A 106 -11.40 5.23 -11.30
CA GLU A 106 -12.73 5.68 -10.90
C GLU A 106 -12.66 6.91 -9.99
N LEU A 107 -11.65 7.00 -9.09
CA LEU A 107 -11.41 8.21 -8.30
C LEU A 107 -11.12 9.43 -9.17
N ALA A 108 -10.27 9.25 -10.20
CA ALA A 108 -9.96 10.32 -11.14
C ALA A 108 -11.18 10.68 -12.00
N ALA A 109 -11.93 9.70 -12.50
CA ALA A 109 -13.14 9.91 -13.28
C ALA A 109 -14.24 10.66 -12.50
N GLN A 110 -14.29 10.47 -11.19
CA GLN A 110 -15.21 11.16 -10.28
C GLN A 110 -14.62 12.48 -9.71
N ASN A 111 -13.48 12.95 -10.21
CA ASN A 111 -12.78 14.15 -9.78
C ASN A 111 -12.35 14.19 -8.29
N TYR A 112 -12.21 13.05 -7.64
CA TYR A 112 -11.63 12.93 -6.29
C TYR A 112 -10.10 12.98 -6.30
N LEU A 113 -9.49 12.68 -7.44
CA LEU A 113 -8.05 12.70 -7.63
C LEU A 113 -7.73 13.35 -8.98
N ARG A 114 -6.78 14.28 -9.02
CA ARG A 114 -6.33 14.89 -10.27
C ARG A 114 -5.57 13.85 -11.11
N ALA A 115 -5.65 13.95 -12.42
CA ALA A 115 -4.98 13.01 -13.32
C ALA A 115 -3.46 12.95 -13.10
N ASP A 116 -2.82 14.11 -12.89
CA ASP A 116 -1.38 14.19 -12.62
C ASP A 116 -1.00 13.52 -11.30
N ASP A 117 -1.81 13.73 -10.25
CA ASP A 117 -1.61 13.10 -8.93
C ASP A 117 -1.79 11.58 -9.04
N LEU A 118 -2.76 11.10 -9.81
CA LEU A 118 -2.93 9.66 -10.07
C LEU A 118 -1.70 9.06 -10.73
N VAL A 119 -1.12 9.74 -11.73
CA VAL A 119 0.10 9.28 -12.41
C VAL A 119 1.28 9.24 -11.44
N ALA A 120 1.48 10.30 -10.65
CA ALA A 120 2.55 10.38 -9.66
C ALA A 120 2.40 9.29 -8.58
N PHE A 121 1.18 9.10 -8.06
CA PHE A 121 0.84 8.09 -7.06
C PHE A 121 1.13 6.67 -7.55
N ARG A 122 0.75 6.34 -8.78
CA ARG A 122 1.05 5.04 -9.41
C ARG A 122 2.52 4.82 -9.64
N ARG A 123 3.23 5.83 -10.15
CA ARG A 123 4.68 5.74 -10.37
C ARG A 123 5.43 5.54 -9.06
N GLY A 124 5.03 6.27 -8.01
CA GLY A 124 5.60 6.10 -6.67
C GLY A 124 5.40 4.68 -6.16
N TYR A 125 4.19 4.14 -6.25
CA TYR A 125 3.89 2.78 -5.82
C TYR A 125 4.66 1.71 -6.61
N ASP A 126 4.71 1.82 -7.94
CA ASP A 126 5.48 0.91 -8.79
C ASP A 126 6.97 0.93 -8.44
N PHE A 127 7.54 2.14 -8.28
CA PHE A 127 8.92 2.30 -7.88
C PHE A 127 9.22 1.63 -6.54
N LEU A 128 8.40 1.86 -5.51
CA LEU A 128 8.57 1.23 -4.20
C LEU A 128 8.44 -0.29 -4.26
N LEU A 129 7.54 -0.83 -5.09
CA LEU A 129 7.43 -2.28 -5.30
C LEU A 129 8.70 -2.85 -5.94
N ARG A 130 9.29 -2.18 -6.91
CA ARG A 130 10.55 -2.59 -7.54
C ARG A 130 11.70 -2.57 -6.53
N VAL A 131 11.82 -1.50 -5.74
CA VAL A 131 12.82 -1.40 -4.67
C VAL A 131 12.64 -2.53 -3.65
N ARG A 132 11.41 -2.80 -3.23
CA ARG A 132 11.10 -3.87 -2.28
C ARG A 132 11.43 -5.26 -2.83
N ASN A 133 11.11 -5.52 -4.09
CA ASN A 133 11.43 -6.79 -4.73
C ASN A 133 12.95 -7.00 -4.78
N GLU A 134 13.69 -5.95 -5.15
CA GLU A 134 15.14 -6.02 -5.20
C GLU A 134 15.75 -6.25 -3.81
N LEU A 135 15.26 -5.56 -2.79
CA LEU A 135 15.65 -5.79 -1.40
C LEU A 135 15.41 -7.25 -0.99
N HIS A 136 14.27 -7.83 -1.34
CA HIS A 136 13.95 -9.23 -1.03
C HIS A 136 14.83 -10.23 -1.79
N PHE A 137 15.22 -9.95 -3.05
CA PHE A 137 16.15 -10.80 -3.79
C PHE A 137 17.57 -10.78 -3.20
N LEU A 138 17.98 -9.65 -2.66
CA LEU A 138 19.31 -9.48 -2.07
C LEU A 138 19.41 -9.98 -0.63
N SER A 139 18.29 -10.08 0.07
CA SER A 139 18.24 -10.42 1.49
C SER A 139 18.03 -11.90 1.72
N PRO A 140 18.82 -12.56 2.59
CA PRO A 140 18.64 -13.99 2.91
C PRO A 140 17.37 -14.26 3.72
N ARG A 141 16.81 -13.22 4.35
CA ARG A 141 15.53 -13.25 5.07
C ARG A 141 14.67 -12.09 4.63
N PRO A 142 13.35 -12.28 4.53
CA PRO A 142 12.44 -11.18 4.20
C PRO A 142 12.59 -10.00 5.17
N THR A 143 12.90 -8.83 4.62
CA THR A 143 12.95 -7.56 5.36
C THR A 143 12.33 -6.47 4.51
N ASP A 144 11.69 -5.52 5.16
CA ASP A 144 11.15 -4.32 4.49
C ASP A 144 12.00 -3.07 4.84
N VAL A 145 13.05 -3.21 5.67
CA VAL A 145 14.00 -2.13 6.01
C VAL A 145 15.17 -2.15 5.04
N MET A 146 15.33 -1.06 4.31
CA MET A 146 16.43 -0.85 3.38
C MET A 146 17.63 -0.25 4.10
N SER A 147 18.51 -1.12 4.63
CA SER A 147 19.72 -0.72 5.34
C SER A 147 20.76 -0.06 4.43
N LEU A 148 21.66 0.75 5.02
CA LEU A 148 22.69 1.51 4.29
C LEU A 148 23.58 0.61 3.42
N ASP A 149 23.92 -0.59 3.89
CA ASP A 149 24.75 -1.55 3.16
C ASP A 149 24.04 -2.17 1.93
N MET A 150 22.72 -2.19 1.92
CA MET A 150 21.92 -2.71 0.79
C MET A 150 21.70 -1.66 -0.31
N GLN A 151 21.68 -0.36 0.03
CA GLN A 151 21.36 0.72 -0.90
C GLN A 151 22.24 0.73 -2.17
N PRO A 152 23.58 0.56 -2.10
CA PRO A 152 24.42 0.57 -3.30
C PRO A 152 24.09 -0.56 -4.28
N ARG A 153 23.77 -1.75 -3.76
CA ARG A 153 23.42 -2.91 -4.58
C ARG A 153 22.03 -2.76 -5.20
N ILE A 154 21.06 -2.28 -4.43
CA ILE A 154 19.71 -2.00 -4.94
C ILE A 154 19.78 -0.95 -6.04
N ALA A 155 20.51 0.15 -5.82
CA ALA A 155 20.71 1.19 -6.82
C ALA A 155 21.29 0.64 -8.13
N GLN A 156 22.35 -0.14 -8.03
CA GLN A 156 23.00 -0.76 -9.20
C GLN A 156 22.04 -1.67 -9.96
N ASN A 157 21.31 -2.55 -9.27
CA ASN A 157 20.40 -3.51 -9.89
C ASN A 157 19.18 -2.82 -10.52
N LEU A 158 18.77 -1.67 -9.99
CA LEU A 158 17.71 -0.84 -10.57
C LEU A 158 18.16 0.04 -11.75
N GLY A 159 19.45 -0.02 -12.13
CA GLY A 159 19.98 0.62 -13.32
C GLY A 159 20.52 2.04 -13.10
N TYR A 160 20.85 2.42 -11.86
CA TYR A 160 21.58 3.64 -11.58
C TYR A 160 23.05 3.41 -11.93
N ASP A 161 23.60 4.18 -12.89
CA ASP A 161 24.87 3.92 -13.57
C ASP A 161 25.98 4.95 -13.25
N GLU A 162 25.74 5.84 -12.28
CA GLU A 162 26.77 6.76 -11.80
C GLU A 162 28.05 6.00 -11.42
N THR A 163 29.19 6.48 -11.91
CA THR A 163 30.50 5.84 -11.72
C THR A 163 30.90 5.83 -10.24
N ASP A 164 30.66 6.95 -9.54
CA ASP A 164 30.87 7.04 -8.12
C ASP A 164 29.73 6.37 -7.35
N MET A 165 30.08 5.50 -6.40
CA MET A 165 29.11 4.77 -5.60
C MET A 165 28.23 5.69 -4.74
N LEU A 166 28.83 6.74 -4.17
CA LEU A 166 28.09 7.67 -3.33
C LEU A 166 27.06 8.45 -4.15
N ALA A 167 27.49 9.00 -5.31
CA ALA A 167 26.60 9.71 -6.23
C ALA A 167 25.46 8.82 -6.72
N ARG A 168 25.73 7.53 -6.96
CA ARG A 168 24.70 6.53 -7.33
C ARG A 168 23.65 6.37 -6.23
N VAL A 169 24.09 6.19 -4.99
CA VAL A 169 23.20 6.04 -3.84
C VAL A 169 22.40 7.32 -3.60
N GLU A 170 23.02 8.48 -3.67
CA GLU A 170 22.34 9.77 -3.52
C GLU A 170 21.23 9.96 -4.57
N ARG A 171 21.52 9.64 -5.82
CA ARG A 171 20.52 9.71 -6.91
C ARG A 171 19.35 8.76 -6.69
N PHE A 172 19.65 7.52 -6.35
CA PHE A 172 18.64 6.51 -6.03
C PHE A 172 17.77 6.94 -4.83
N MET A 173 18.38 7.40 -3.73
CA MET A 173 17.66 7.82 -2.54
C MET A 173 16.83 9.09 -2.78
N ALA A 174 17.30 10.00 -3.63
CA ALA A 174 16.51 11.15 -4.05
C ALA A 174 15.23 10.72 -4.79
N ASP A 175 15.31 9.73 -5.67
CA ASP A 175 14.14 9.18 -6.36
C ASP A 175 13.23 8.40 -5.41
N TYR A 176 13.82 7.67 -4.43
CA TYR A 176 13.07 7.00 -3.38
C TYR A 176 12.24 7.98 -2.53
N TYR A 177 12.85 9.04 -2.03
CA TYR A 177 12.15 10.05 -1.23
C TYR A 177 11.08 10.78 -2.04
N ARG A 178 11.34 11.07 -3.31
CA ARG A 178 10.35 11.66 -4.20
C ARG A 178 9.15 10.73 -4.40
N ALA A 179 9.39 9.43 -4.60
CA ALA A 179 8.33 8.44 -4.72
C ALA A 179 7.50 8.35 -3.43
N ALA A 180 8.15 8.31 -2.26
CA ALA A 180 7.48 8.27 -0.96
C ALA A 180 6.68 9.56 -0.65
N GLN A 181 7.13 10.73 -1.13
CA GLN A 181 6.38 12.00 -0.98
C GLN A 181 5.11 12.05 -1.83
N HIS A 182 5.03 11.27 -2.90
CA HIS A 182 3.85 11.19 -3.75
C HIS A 182 2.77 10.23 -3.21
N ILE A 183 3.09 9.47 -2.18
CA ILE A 183 2.18 8.55 -1.48
C ILE A 183 1.67 9.18 -0.18
#